data_0c7c2f4d989c7d4abb8f1bc3c3c130ac
#
_entry.id   0c7c2f4d989c7d4abb8f1bc3c3c130ac
#
_cell.length_a   1.000
_cell.length_b   1.000
_cell.length_c   1.000
_cell.angle_alpha   90.00
_cell.angle_beta   90.00
_cell.angle_gamma   90.00
#
_symmetry.space_group_name_H-M   'P 1'
#
loop_
_entity.id
_entity.type
_entity.pdbx_description
1 polymer ?
#
loop_
_entity_poly.entity_id
_entity_poly.type
_entity_poly.pdbx_seq_one_letter_code
_entity_poly.pdbx_strand_id
1 'polypeptide(L)'
;MEKTFKETPRFYSFRVKFYYNTFHVRSDYYTEAVITRDFSEKRNVDYYLMSGEYPEWVSFPVVFHQYDGMKLRDLMAWADEPFIISDRTVNLLEDNHITGWKTFPVEIYDKKGNLISGYQGFSVTGRGGSTKDGKYKISQWDGSDIFMIGRGSHHVTERVKILLEENKIDAAEFEPFSYEII
;
A
#
# COMPACT_ATOMS: atom_id res chain seq x y z
N MET A 1 -3.91 -13.01 26.64
CA MET A 1 -2.76 -12.22 27.20
C MET A 1 -2.97 -10.79 26.74
N GLU A 2 -3.33 -9.87 27.62
CA GLU A 2 -3.42 -8.44 27.29
C GLU A 2 -2.02 -7.91 26.97
N LYS A 3 -1.85 -7.33 25.76
CA LYS A 3 -0.62 -6.62 25.40
C LYS A 3 -0.60 -5.31 26.21
N THR A 4 0.20 -5.23 27.25
CA THR A 4 0.43 -3.99 27.99
C THR A 4 1.49 -3.18 27.25
N PHE A 5 1.10 -2.09 26.60
CA PHE A 5 2.03 -1.15 26.01
C PHE A 5 2.51 -0.18 27.10
N LYS A 6 3.82 0.03 27.23
CA LYS A 6 4.40 1.01 28.17
C LYS A 6 4.04 2.44 27.84
N GLU A 7 3.81 2.71 26.54
CA GLU A 7 3.32 3.98 25.99
C GLU A 7 2.34 3.69 24.87
N THR A 8 1.35 4.55 24.68
CA THR A 8 0.43 4.42 23.54
C THR A 8 1.19 4.65 22.24
N PRO A 9 1.28 3.66 21.33
CA PRO A 9 2.01 3.82 20.08
C PRO A 9 1.35 4.91 19.22
N ARG A 10 2.19 5.68 18.51
CA ARG A 10 1.74 6.67 17.55
C ARG A 10 1.60 6.02 16.18
N PHE A 11 0.45 6.21 15.58
CA PHE A 11 0.13 5.72 14.24
C PHE A 11 -0.13 6.87 13.28
N TYR A 12 0.10 6.61 12.01
CA TYR A 12 -0.14 7.55 10.92
C TYR A 12 -0.86 6.84 9.79
N SER A 13 -1.77 7.51 9.11
CA SER A 13 -2.22 7.04 7.82
C SER A 13 -1.08 7.13 6.81
N PHE A 14 -1.00 6.18 5.90
CA PHE A 14 0.07 6.08 4.91
C PHE A 14 -0.52 6.06 3.52
N ARG A 15 -0.20 7.08 2.72
CA ARG A 15 -0.74 7.30 1.38
C ARG A 15 0.36 7.65 0.39
N VAL A 16 0.04 7.50 -0.88
CA VAL A 16 0.86 8.08 -1.96
C VAL A 16 0.44 9.53 -2.14
N LYS A 17 1.38 10.45 -1.96
CA LYS A 17 1.16 11.87 -2.21
C LYS A 17 0.85 12.10 -3.68
N PHE A 18 -0.30 12.69 -3.94
CA PHE A 18 -0.71 13.01 -5.29
C PHE A 18 0.09 14.22 -5.82
N TYR A 19 0.77 14.01 -6.94
CA TYR A 19 1.38 15.08 -7.72
C TYR A 19 0.88 15.01 -9.16
N TYR A 20 0.58 16.13 -9.74
CA TYR A 20 0.02 16.25 -11.10
C TYR A 20 0.75 15.44 -12.17
N ASN A 21 2.07 15.27 -12.05
CA ASN A 21 2.91 14.59 -13.03
C ASN A 21 3.40 13.21 -12.58
N THR A 22 2.88 12.65 -11.51
CA THR A 22 3.25 11.30 -11.06
C THR A 22 2.84 10.28 -12.11
N PHE A 23 3.71 9.31 -12.34
CA PHE A 23 3.44 8.16 -13.20
C PHE A 23 2.36 7.29 -12.52
N HIS A 24 1.14 7.39 -13.01
CA HIS A 24 0.00 6.62 -12.52
C HIS A 24 -0.17 5.34 -13.36
N VAL A 25 -0.45 4.25 -12.70
CA VAL A 25 -0.61 2.93 -13.31
C VAL A 25 -2.00 2.36 -13.08
N ARG A 26 -2.45 1.52 -14.01
CA ARG A 26 -3.65 0.69 -13.87
C ARG A 26 -3.32 -0.74 -14.22
N SER A 27 -3.85 -1.68 -13.46
CA SER A 27 -3.72 -3.10 -13.77
C SER A 27 -4.62 -3.50 -14.94
N ASP A 28 -4.23 -4.56 -15.64
CA ASP A 28 -5.08 -5.17 -16.67
C ASP A 28 -6.41 -5.66 -16.08
N TYR A 29 -6.42 -6.15 -14.86
CA TYR A 29 -7.63 -6.54 -14.14
C TYR A 29 -8.63 -5.39 -14.01
N TYR A 30 -8.15 -4.18 -13.64
CA TYR A 30 -9.00 -3.01 -13.56
C TYR A 30 -9.55 -2.62 -14.95
N THR A 31 -8.69 -2.64 -15.95
CA THR A 31 -9.07 -2.30 -17.34
C THR A 31 -10.14 -3.26 -17.85
N GLU A 32 -9.99 -4.55 -17.61
CA GLU A 32 -10.97 -5.56 -17.98
C GLU A 32 -12.31 -5.33 -17.25
N ALA A 33 -12.28 -5.04 -15.94
CA ALA A 33 -13.48 -4.76 -15.16
C ALA A 33 -14.27 -3.57 -15.73
N VAL A 34 -13.59 -2.50 -16.12
CA VAL A 34 -14.20 -1.32 -16.74
C VAL A 34 -14.82 -1.66 -18.10
N ILE A 35 -14.09 -2.38 -18.96
CA ILE A 35 -14.57 -2.75 -20.30
C ILE A 35 -15.81 -3.64 -20.21
N THR A 36 -15.81 -4.61 -19.34
CA THR A 36 -16.90 -5.59 -19.23
C THR A 36 -18.03 -5.13 -18.31
N ARG A 37 -17.87 -3.99 -17.61
CA ARG A 37 -18.80 -3.45 -16.61
C ARG A 37 -19.17 -4.46 -15.51
N ASP A 38 -18.28 -5.42 -15.24
CA ASP A 38 -18.46 -6.38 -14.18
C ASP A 38 -17.55 -6.01 -12.99
N PHE A 39 -18.13 -5.46 -11.96
CA PHE A 39 -17.49 -5.10 -10.70
C PHE A 39 -17.81 -6.10 -9.58
N SER A 40 -18.04 -7.37 -9.96
CA SER A 40 -18.23 -8.47 -8.99
C SER A 40 -16.99 -8.67 -8.10
N GLU A 41 -17.12 -9.45 -7.01
CA GLU A 41 -16.01 -9.72 -6.09
C GLU A 41 -14.74 -10.26 -6.77
N LYS A 42 -14.88 -11.01 -7.87
CA LYS A 42 -13.75 -11.47 -8.69
C LYS A 42 -12.92 -10.34 -9.30
N ARG A 43 -13.41 -9.11 -9.28
CA ARG A 43 -12.78 -7.95 -9.88
C ARG A 43 -12.37 -6.87 -8.91
N ASN A 44 -12.56 -7.08 -7.65
CA ASN A 44 -11.97 -6.25 -6.62
C ASN A 44 -10.51 -6.66 -6.38
N VAL A 45 -9.78 -6.86 -7.50
CA VAL A 45 -8.38 -7.29 -7.49
C VAL A 45 -7.52 -6.35 -6.66
N ASP A 46 -7.83 -5.06 -6.70
CA ASP A 46 -7.09 -4.04 -6.01
C ASP A 46 -7.06 -4.30 -4.50
N TYR A 47 -8.21 -4.66 -3.91
CA TYR A 47 -8.26 -5.06 -2.51
C TYR A 47 -7.37 -6.28 -2.20
N TYR A 48 -7.40 -7.29 -3.05
CA TYR A 48 -6.58 -8.49 -2.86
C TYR A 48 -5.09 -8.21 -3.02
N LEU A 49 -4.73 -7.38 -3.99
CA LEU A 49 -3.35 -6.94 -4.17
C LEU A 49 -2.88 -6.10 -2.97
N MET A 50 -3.70 -5.16 -2.50
CA MET A 50 -3.37 -4.35 -1.32
C MET A 50 -3.27 -5.17 -0.04
N SER A 51 -4.18 -6.13 0.16
CA SER A 51 -4.22 -6.95 1.39
C SER A 51 -3.23 -8.10 1.41
N GLY A 52 -2.69 -8.46 0.24
CA GLY A 52 -1.84 -9.64 0.11
C GLY A 52 -2.59 -10.98 0.21
N GLU A 53 -3.90 -10.97 0.09
CA GLU A 53 -4.76 -12.15 0.13
C GLU A 53 -5.10 -12.61 -1.30
N TYR A 54 -4.11 -13.08 -2.06
CA TYR A 54 -4.26 -13.38 -3.48
C TYR A 54 -5.14 -14.60 -3.73
N PRO A 55 -6.31 -14.45 -4.39
CA PRO A 55 -7.09 -15.59 -4.87
C PRO A 55 -6.35 -16.36 -5.96
N GLU A 56 -6.70 -17.64 -6.16
CA GLU A 56 -6.07 -18.51 -7.17
C GLU A 56 -6.19 -17.99 -8.62
N TRP A 57 -7.19 -17.15 -8.90
CA TRP A 57 -7.37 -16.55 -10.22
C TRP A 57 -6.48 -15.34 -10.49
N VAL A 58 -5.76 -14.82 -9.49
CA VAL A 58 -4.76 -13.76 -9.67
C VAL A 58 -3.47 -14.38 -10.21
N SER A 59 -3.08 -13.99 -11.41
CA SER A 59 -1.85 -14.44 -12.04
C SER A 59 -0.72 -13.45 -11.84
N PHE A 60 0.49 -13.96 -11.68
CA PHE A 60 1.71 -13.16 -11.56
C PHE A 60 2.64 -13.41 -12.76
N PRO A 61 3.39 -12.39 -13.24
CA PRO A 61 3.38 -11.01 -12.76
C PRO A 61 2.05 -10.32 -13.05
N VAL A 62 1.63 -9.39 -12.18
CA VAL A 62 0.50 -8.50 -12.47
C VAL A 62 0.98 -7.44 -13.44
N VAL A 63 0.27 -7.29 -14.55
CA VAL A 63 0.60 -6.31 -15.59
C VAL A 63 -0.08 -4.98 -15.30
N PHE A 64 0.71 -3.92 -15.34
CA PHE A 64 0.26 -2.54 -15.18
C PHE A 64 0.63 -1.71 -16.39
N HIS A 65 -0.26 -0.82 -16.79
CA HIS A 65 -0.01 0.15 -17.85
C HIS A 65 -0.05 1.57 -17.33
N GLN A 66 0.83 2.42 -17.84
CA GLN A 66 0.79 3.85 -17.58
C GLN A 66 -0.57 4.43 -18.01
N TYR A 67 -1.28 4.95 -17.03
CA TYR A 67 -2.52 5.67 -17.28
C TYR A 67 -2.26 7.15 -17.55
N ASP A 68 -1.49 7.81 -16.68
CA ASP A 68 -1.17 9.23 -16.78
C ASP A 68 0.19 9.57 -16.14
N GLY A 69 0.60 10.84 -16.27
CA GLY A 69 1.83 11.36 -15.71
C GLY A 69 3.10 10.81 -16.38
N MET A 70 4.24 11.29 -15.97
CA MET A 70 5.53 10.91 -16.57
C MET A 70 6.63 10.68 -15.53
N LYS A 71 6.50 11.23 -14.32
CA LYS A 71 7.55 11.15 -13.31
C LYS A 71 7.40 9.89 -12.47
N LEU A 72 8.32 8.97 -12.64
CA LEU A 72 8.51 7.83 -11.75
C LEU A 72 8.89 8.30 -10.33
N ARG A 73 8.31 7.68 -9.32
CA ARG A 73 8.52 7.99 -7.91
C ARG A 73 8.75 6.71 -7.12
N ASP A 74 9.22 6.83 -5.90
CA ASP A 74 9.43 5.67 -5.03
C ASP A 74 8.12 4.93 -4.70
N LEU A 75 7.02 5.68 -4.63
CA LEU A 75 5.67 5.11 -4.47
C LEU A 75 4.77 5.59 -5.60
N MET A 76 4.01 4.67 -6.20
CA MET A 76 3.04 4.95 -7.25
C MET A 76 1.75 4.20 -6.98
N ALA A 77 0.61 4.85 -7.21
CA ALA A 77 -0.71 4.26 -7.04
C ALA A 77 -1.68 4.78 -8.10
N TRP A 78 -2.80 4.09 -8.26
CA TRP A 78 -3.96 4.60 -8.98
C TRP A 78 -4.85 5.50 -8.12
N ALA A 79 -4.98 5.17 -6.86
CA ALA A 79 -5.69 5.94 -5.84
C ALA A 79 -4.70 6.40 -4.76
N ASP A 80 -5.18 6.71 -3.58
CA ASP A 80 -4.35 7.21 -2.47
C ASP A 80 -3.47 6.12 -1.82
N GLU A 81 -3.69 4.85 -2.16
CA GLU A 81 -3.02 3.72 -1.54
C GLU A 81 -1.74 3.31 -2.27
N PRO A 82 -0.64 3.01 -1.55
CA PRO A 82 0.60 2.52 -2.17
C PRO A 82 0.40 1.14 -2.78
N PHE A 83 0.54 1.07 -4.09
CA PHE A 83 0.37 -0.16 -4.87
C PHE A 83 1.67 -0.68 -5.45
N ILE A 84 2.49 0.25 -5.93
CA ILE A 84 3.78 0.00 -6.58
C ILE A 84 4.85 0.70 -5.77
N ILE A 85 5.91 -0.01 -5.47
CA ILE A 85 7.01 0.45 -4.63
C ILE A 85 8.33 0.26 -5.37
N SER A 86 9.25 1.24 -5.30
CA SER A 86 10.59 1.11 -5.88
C SER A 86 11.44 0.07 -5.14
N ASP A 87 12.34 -0.62 -5.85
CA ASP A 87 13.32 -1.55 -5.24
C ASP A 87 14.14 -0.86 -4.14
N ARG A 88 14.43 0.44 -4.29
CA ARG A 88 15.10 1.23 -3.26
C ARG A 88 14.30 1.25 -1.96
N THR A 89 13.00 1.43 -2.03
CA THR A 89 12.14 1.44 -0.85
C THR A 89 11.96 0.03 -0.28
N VAL A 90 11.86 -0.99 -1.13
CA VAL A 90 11.85 -2.40 -0.70
C VAL A 90 13.08 -2.71 0.15
N ASN A 91 14.28 -2.44 -0.39
CA ASN A 91 15.54 -2.68 0.32
C ASN A 91 15.60 -1.91 1.65
N LEU A 92 15.13 -0.66 1.67
CA LEU A 92 15.10 0.14 2.90
C LEU A 92 14.21 -0.50 3.98
N LEU A 93 13.04 -1.01 3.62
CA LEU A 93 12.12 -1.66 4.55
C LEU A 93 12.69 -3.00 5.04
N GLU A 94 13.31 -3.79 4.17
CA GLU A 94 13.95 -5.08 4.50
C GLU A 94 15.13 -4.88 5.44
N ASP A 95 16.07 -3.99 5.11
CA ASP A 95 17.27 -3.69 5.88
C ASP A 95 16.94 -3.21 7.30
N ASN A 96 15.80 -2.57 7.48
CA ASN A 96 15.31 -2.10 8.77
C ASN A 96 14.32 -3.06 9.44
N HIS A 97 14.13 -4.26 8.91
CA HIS A 97 13.25 -5.28 9.47
C HIS A 97 11.83 -4.77 9.74
N ILE A 98 11.30 -3.96 8.82
CA ILE A 98 9.91 -3.47 8.90
C ILE A 98 8.96 -4.62 8.61
N THR A 99 7.93 -4.76 9.43
CA THR A 99 6.97 -5.87 9.39
C THR A 99 5.60 -5.45 8.84
N GLY A 100 4.78 -6.43 8.44
CA GLY A 100 3.38 -6.23 8.05
C GLY A 100 3.18 -5.88 6.57
N TRP A 101 4.13 -6.22 5.71
CA TRP A 101 4.06 -6.01 4.27
C TRP A 101 4.73 -7.17 3.51
N LYS A 102 4.48 -7.23 2.22
CA LYS A 102 5.20 -8.08 1.27
C LYS A 102 5.11 -7.50 -0.14
N THR A 103 5.97 -7.98 -1.02
CA THR A 103 5.91 -7.64 -2.44
C THR A 103 5.23 -8.72 -3.27
N PHE A 104 4.83 -8.36 -4.48
CA PHE A 104 4.42 -9.30 -5.52
C PHE A 104 5.01 -8.88 -6.88
N PRO A 105 5.26 -9.86 -7.80
CA PRO A 105 5.83 -9.58 -9.11
C PRO A 105 4.92 -8.72 -9.97
N VAL A 106 5.50 -7.70 -10.63
CA VAL A 106 4.79 -6.82 -11.56
C VAL A 106 5.56 -6.64 -12.86
N GLU A 107 4.84 -6.36 -13.94
CA GLU A 107 5.37 -5.77 -15.16
C GLU A 107 4.68 -4.44 -15.40
N ILE A 108 5.44 -3.38 -15.59
CA ILE A 108 4.91 -2.03 -15.77
C ILE A 108 5.31 -1.52 -17.14
N TYR A 109 4.34 -1.13 -17.96
CA TYR A 109 4.58 -0.62 -19.30
C TYR A 109 4.19 0.86 -19.40
N ASP A 110 5.06 1.66 -20.04
CA ASP A 110 4.74 3.03 -20.40
C ASP A 110 3.74 3.10 -21.58
N LYS A 111 3.26 4.31 -21.91
CA LYS A 111 2.34 4.53 -23.05
C LYS A 111 2.93 4.13 -24.43
N LYS A 112 4.25 3.92 -24.51
CA LYS A 112 4.95 3.47 -25.74
C LYS A 112 5.18 1.97 -25.75
N GLY A 113 4.80 1.24 -24.69
CA GLY A 113 5.04 -0.18 -24.53
C GLY A 113 6.44 -0.53 -24.01
N ASN A 114 7.21 0.42 -23.50
CA ASN A 114 8.49 0.13 -22.88
C ASN A 114 8.29 -0.39 -21.47
N LEU A 115 9.02 -1.46 -21.11
CA LEU A 115 9.03 -2.01 -19.76
C LEU A 115 9.78 -1.06 -18.81
N ILE A 116 9.13 -0.73 -17.70
CA ILE A 116 9.70 0.04 -16.59
C ILE A 116 10.17 -0.95 -15.51
N SER A 117 11.46 -0.99 -15.24
CA SER A 117 12.08 -1.86 -14.23
C SER A 117 12.36 -1.11 -12.92
N GLY A 118 12.72 -1.87 -11.87
CA GLY A 118 13.09 -1.31 -10.56
C GLY A 118 11.90 -1.07 -9.63
N TYR A 119 10.79 -1.79 -9.86
CA TYR A 119 9.57 -1.69 -9.08
C TYR A 119 8.95 -3.05 -8.81
N GLN A 120 8.24 -3.14 -7.69
CA GLN A 120 7.46 -4.29 -7.28
C GLN A 120 6.07 -3.86 -6.84
N GLY A 121 5.11 -4.78 -6.87
CA GLY A 121 3.83 -4.57 -6.24
C GLY A 121 3.96 -4.62 -4.71
N PHE A 122 3.13 -3.86 -4.02
CA PHE A 122 3.19 -3.71 -2.57
C PHE A 122 1.86 -4.11 -1.92
N SER A 123 1.93 -5.01 -0.97
CA SER A 123 0.78 -5.47 -0.19
C SER A 123 1.01 -5.25 1.28
N VAL A 124 -0.05 -4.86 2.00
CA VAL A 124 -0.05 -4.74 3.46
C VAL A 124 -0.68 -5.98 4.08
N THR A 125 0.13 -6.75 4.80
CA THR A 125 -0.27 -8.00 5.46
C THR A 125 -0.55 -7.83 6.94
N GLY A 126 -0.05 -6.77 7.57
CA GLY A 126 -0.38 -6.44 8.96
C GLY A 126 -1.84 -6.06 9.13
N ARG A 127 -2.41 -6.37 10.29
CA ARG A 127 -3.82 -6.18 10.59
C ARG A 127 -4.01 -5.33 11.85
N GLY A 128 -4.80 -4.26 11.70
CA GLY A 128 -5.17 -3.36 12.77
C GLY A 128 -6.62 -3.54 13.27
N GLY A 129 -7.38 -4.45 12.66
CA GLY A 129 -8.80 -4.59 12.98
C GLY A 129 -9.67 -3.51 12.33
N SER A 130 -10.61 -2.95 13.09
CA SER A 130 -11.55 -1.93 12.62
C SER A 130 -11.73 -0.80 13.63
N THR A 131 -12.25 0.32 13.14
CA THR A 131 -12.68 1.44 14.00
C THR A 131 -14.19 1.41 14.18
N LYS A 132 -14.66 1.89 15.31
CA LYS A 132 -16.08 2.08 15.61
C LYS A 132 -16.29 3.34 16.43
N ASP A 133 -17.26 4.18 16.02
CA ASP A 133 -17.67 5.38 16.75
C ASP A 133 -16.50 6.33 17.10
N GLY A 134 -15.58 6.52 16.16
CA GLY A 134 -14.40 7.37 16.35
C GLY A 134 -13.31 6.77 17.25
N LYS A 135 -13.43 5.48 17.61
CA LYS A 135 -12.51 4.79 18.50
C LYS A 135 -11.82 3.63 17.82
N TYR A 136 -10.57 3.39 18.19
CA TYR A 136 -9.76 2.29 17.72
C TYR A 136 -9.28 1.44 18.89
N LYS A 137 -9.58 0.14 18.86
CA LYS A 137 -9.11 -0.80 19.88
C LYS A 137 -7.72 -1.30 19.57
N ILE A 138 -6.74 -0.84 20.32
CA ILE A 138 -5.34 -1.24 20.12
C ILE A 138 -5.11 -2.74 20.27
N SER A 139 -5.95 -3.44 21.01
CA SER A 139 -5.90 -4.90 21.15
C SER A 139 -6.16 -5.67 19.84
N GLN A 140 -6.71 -4.99 18.83
CA GLN A 140 -6.95 -5.56 17.49
C GLN A 140 -5.72 -5.45 16.58
N TRP A 141 -4.74 -4.63 16.94
CA TRP A 141 -3.50 -4.52 16.20
C TRP A 141 -2.58 -5.70 16.46
N ASP A 142 -2.08 -6.32 15.40
CA ASP A 142 -1.23 -7.51 15.47
C ASP A 142 0.23 -7.21 15.88
N GLY A 143 0.60 -5.93 15.92
CA GLY A 143 1.94 -5.46 16.27
C GLY A 143 2.84 -5.18 15.06
N SER A 144 2.31 -5.27 13.86
CA SER A 144 3.05 -4.96 12.62
C SER A 144 3.37 -3.47 12.49
N ASP A 145 4.50 -3.16 11.85
CA ASP A 145 4.90 -1.77 11.58
C ASP A 145 4.04 -1.11 10.50
N ILE A 146 3.60 -1.89 9.49
CA ILE A 146 2.68 -1.47 8.44
C ILE A 146 1.44 -2.35 8.54
N PHE A 147 0.25 -1.77 8.60
CA PHE A 147 -0.98 -2.53 8.82
C PHE A 147 -2.20 -1.86 8.18
N MET A 148 -3.23 -2.65 7.92
CA MET A 148 -4.53 -2.18 7.44
C MET A 148 -5.55 -2.08 8.57
N ILE A 149 -6.34 -1.01 8.56
CA ILE A 149 -7.57 -0.90 9.35
C ILE A 149 -8.76 -0.96 8.40
N GLY A 150 -9.66 -1.91 8.66
CA GLY A 150 -10.78 -2.16 7.76
C GLY A 150 -10.33 -2.68 6.38
N ARG A 151 -10.99 -2.22 5.32
CA ARG A 151 -10.81 -2.71 3.95
C ARG A 151 -10.01 -1.78 3.03
N GLY A 152 -8.90 -1.22 3.46
CA GLY A 152 -8.06 -0.47 2.52
C GLY A 152 -7.42 0.78 3.08
N SER A 153 -7.51 1.05 4.35
CA SER A 153 -6.82 2.17 4.96
C SER A 153 -5.47 1.71 5.49
N HIS A 154 -4.40 2.11 4.83
CA HIS A 154 -3.04 1.76 5.24
C HIS A 154 -2.56 2.67 6.37
N HIS A 155 -1.92 2.07 7.35
CA HIS A 155 -1.37 2.75 8.51
C HIS A 155 0.03 2.27 8.81
N VAL A 156 0.80 3.14 9.44
CA VAL A 156 2.17 2.84 9.83
C VAL A 156 2.44 3.30 11.26
N THR A 157 3.42 2.66 11.89
CA THR A 157 4.00 3.13 13.15
C THR A 157 4.86 4.38 12.92
N GLU A 158 5.11 5.16 13.96
CA GLU A 158 6.03 6.31 13.94
C GLU A 158 7.42 5.93 13.41
N ARG A 159 7.88 4.71 13.72
CA ARG A 159 9.16 4.17 13.23
C ARG A 159 9.24 4.16 11.71
N VAL A 160 8.20 3.66 11.03
CA VAL A 160 8.15 3.62 9.55
C VAL A 160 8.10 5.02 8.98
N LYS A 161 7.25 5.90 9.55
CA LYS A 161 7.16 7.30 9.13
C LYS A 161 8.54 7.97 9.14
N ILE A 162 9.24 7.91 10.28
CA ILE A 162 10.57 8.51 10.44
C ILE A 162 11.55 7.90 9.42
N LEU A 163 11.57 6.57 9.29
CA LEU A 163 12.45 5.87 8.34
C LEU A 163 12.28 6.37 6.91
N LEU A 164 11.04 6.47 6.43
CA LEU A 164 10.76 6.88 5.06
C LEU A 164 11.04 8.39 4.83
N GLU A 165 10.75 9.23 5.81
CA GLU A 165 11.04 10.68 5.77
C GLU A 165 12.53 10.97 5.78
N GLU A 166 13.32 10.36 6.68
CA GLU A 166 14.77 10.55 6.78
C GLU A 166 15.50 10.09 5.51
N ASN A 167 15.01 9.02 4.88
CA ASN A 167 15.53 8.51 3.62
C ASN A 167 14.93 9.19 2.39
N LYS A 168 14.08 10.21 2.57
CA LYS A 168 13.49 11.01 1.48
C LYS A 168 12.81 10.14 0.44
N ILE A 169 12.01 9.16 0.89
CA ILE A 169 11.21 8.33 -0.01
C ILE A 169 10.15 9.21 -0.69
N ASP A 170 10.23 9.29 -2.03
CA ASP A 170 9.41 10.21 -2.81
C ASP A 170 7.95 9.71 -2.88
N ALA A 171 7.03 10.64 -2.73
CA ALA A 171 5.59 10.44 -2.70
C ALA A 171 5.02 9.70 -1.48
N ALA A 172 5.79 9.48 -0.41
CA ALA A 172 5.21 9.06 0.87
C ALA A 172 4.51 10.25 1.54
N GLU A 173 3.26 10.03 1.98
CA GLU A 173 2.47 11.01 2.72
C GLU A 173 1.93 10.40 4.01
N PHE A 174 2.02 11.16 5.10
CA PHE A 174 1.61 10.72 6.41
C PHE A 174 0.72 11.75 7.09
N GLU A 175 -0.43 11.29 7.59
CA GLU A 175 -1.30 12.11 8.44
C GLU A 175 -1.42 11.46 9.82
N PRO A 176 -1.45 12.24 10.91
CA PRO A 176 -1.66 11.68 12.25
C PRO A 176 -2.93 10.84 12.30
N PHE A 177 -2.89 9.75 13.03
CA PHE A 177 -4.04 8.89 13.24
C PHE A 177 -5.16 9.65 13.94
N SER A 178 -6.35 9.67 13.35
CA SER A 178 -7.46 10.56 13.75
C SER A 178 -8.42 9.95 14.77
N TYR A 179 -8.25 8.67 15.14
CA TYR A 179 -9.14 7.99 16.06
C TYR A 179 -8.60 7.96 17.50
N GLU A 180 -9.52 8.04 18.47
CA GLU A 180 -9.17 7.78 19.87
C GLU A 180 -8.73 6.32 20.04
N ILE A 181 -7.54 6.11 20.59
CA ILE A 181 -6.98 4.77 20.85
C ILE A 181 -7.43 4.33 22.27
N ILE A 182 -8.09 3.17 22.35
CA ILE A 182 -8.62 2.58 23.58
C ILE A 182 -8.17 1.13 23.77
#